data_3da5f1e6be089929d9d5631804835417
#
_entry.id   3da5f1e6be089929d9d5631804835417
#
_cell.length_a   1.000
_cell.length_b   1.000
_cell.length_c   1.000
_cell.angle_alpha   90.00
_cell.angle_beta   90.00
_cell.angle_gamma   90.00
#
_symmetry.space_group_name_H-M   'P 1'
#
loop_
_entity.id
_entity.type
_entity.pdbx_description
1 polymer ?
#
loop_
_entity_poly.entity_id
_entity_poly.type
_entity_poly.pdbx_seq_one_letter_code
_entity_poly.pdbx_strand_id
1 'polypeptide(L)'
;MAIEKKNAWEKYPQGPEREKLFAFAENYRRFISGCKTERECTAAVYADATGHGFVDLDELIETGKSVKAGDKIIANNMGKGLALFIVGSKPLEKGMNILGAHIDSPRMDLKQVPLYEDTDMALLDTHYYGGIKKYQWVTLPLALHGVICKKDGSTVTVNIGDKPNDPVVGVSDLLIHLSGEQMGKKASEVIKGESLDVLIGSIPGPEKDEDDKDIKERVKANILTILSQEYGVDEDDFLSAEIEVVPAGEARDYGLDRSMIMGYGHDDRVCAYPSYRAMLEIEGAPEYTSVCLLVDKEEIGSVGASGMQSRFFENCVAEVMNLAGDYSELAVRRALKNSKVLSSDVSAAFDPNYPSVMEKKNSAYFGKGLVFNKYTGARGKSGSNDANAEYVARLRNIMDTADVSFQTAELGKVDEGGGGTIAYILANYDMNVIDSGVPVLNMHAPWEIISKVDLYEAFRGYIAFLKEA
;
A
#
# COMPACT_ATOMS: atom_id res chain seq x y z
N MET A 1 24.02 7.92 28.51
CA MET A 1 24.46 6.93 27.50
C MET A 1 23.59 7.16 26.29
N ALA A 2 24.16 7.28 25.11
CA ALA A 2 23.35 7.28 23.87
C ALA A 2 22.65 5.91 23.79
N ILE A 3 21.37 5.88 23.43
CA ILE A 3 20.64 4.63 23.17
C ILE A 3 21.29 4.02 21.92
N GLU A 4 22.13 3.01 22.13
CA GLU A 4 22.80 2.31 21.04
C GLU A 4 21.79 1.40 20.34
N LYS A 5 21.43 1.72 19.12
CA LYS A 5 20.56 0.90 18.28
C LYS A 5 21.41 -0.28 17.74
N LYS A 6 21.29 -1.47 18.34
CA LYS A 6 21.96 -2.69 17.85
C LYS A 6 21.49 -3.04 16.45
N ASN A 7 22.34 -3.67 15.65
CA ASN A 7 21.92 -4.14 14.34
C ASN A 7 21.11 -5.43 14.49
N ALA A 8 19.89 -5.45 13.99
CA ALA A 8 18.99 -6.59 14.12
C ALA A 8 19.52 -7.85 13.40
N TRP A 9 20.38 -7.72 12.39
CA TRP A 9 21.04 -8.87 11.74
C TRP A 9 21.89 -9.68 12.70
N GLU A 10 22.38 -9.09 13.80
CA GLU A 10 23.15 -9.80 14.83
C GLU A 10 22.34 -10.89 15.56
N LYS A 11 20.99 -10.75 15.57
CA LYS A 11 20.06 -11.75 16.12
C LYS A 11 19.88 -12.96 15.20
N TYR A 12 20.22 -12.81 13.92
CA TYR A 12 20.02 -13.81 12.88
C TYR A 12 21.36 -14.27 12.28
N PRO A 13 22.24 -14.95 13.05
CA PRO A 13 23.42 -15.60 12.47
C PRO A 13 22.98 -16.67 11.47
N GLN A 14 23.92 -17.21 10.69
CA GLN A 14 23.57 -18.32 9.78
C GLN A 14 22.95 -19.48 10.56
N GLY A 15 21.84 -20.02 10.02
CA GLY A 15 21.08 -21.10 10.65
C GLY A 15 19.56 -20.94 10.48
N PRO A 16 18.77 -21.77 11.17
CA PRO A 16 17.32 -21.89 10.94
C PRO A 16 16.53 -20.58 11.09
N GLU A 17 16.89 -19.72 12.04
CA GLU A 17 16.17 -18.44 12.23
C GLU A 17 16.43 -17.47 11.09
N ARG A 18 17.65 -17.45 10.54
CA ARG A 18 17.95 -16.69 9.33
C ARG A 18 17.22 -17.23 8.10
N GLU A 19 17.09 -18.54 7.99
CA GLU A 19 16.34 -19.18 6.89
C GLU A 19 14.86 -18.81 6.96
N LYS A 20 14.25 -18.78 8.14
CA LYS A 20 12.86 -18.31 8.34
C LYS A 20 12.69 -16.86 7.91
N LEU A 21 13.61 -15.98 8.32
CA LEU A 21 13.61 -14.58 7.90
C LEU A 21 13.67 -14.46 6.37
N PHE A 22 14.59 -15.16 5.72
CA PHE A 22 14.71 -15.11 4.27
C PHE A 22 13.50 -15.70 3.55
N ALA A 23 12.93 -16.79 4.09
CA ALA A 23 11.69 -17.36 3.55
C ALA A 23 10.50 -16.40 3.66
N PHE A 24 10.35 -15.71 4.81
CA PHE A 24 9.32 -14.69 4.97
C PHE A 24 9.52 -13.52 3.99
N ALA A 25 10.75 -13.04 3.86
CA ALA A 25 11.10 -11.96 2.94
C ALA A 25 10.91 -12.37 1.46
N GLU A 26 11.16 -13.64 1.10
CA GLU A 26 10.88 -14.15 -0.25
C GLU A 26 9.37 -14.23 -0.54
N ASN A 27 8.57 -14.65 0.44
CA ASN A 27 7.11 -14.63 0.30
C ASN A 27 6.58 -13.20 0.11
N TYR A 28 7.13 -12.24 0.86
CA TYR A 28 6.82 -10.83 0.64
C TYR A 28 7.25 -10.33 -0.75
N ARG A 29 8.46 -10.68 -1.21
CA ARG A 29 8.95 -10.30 -2.54
C ARG A 29 7.99 -10.79 -3.65
N ARG A 30 7.47 -12.02 -3.51
CA ARG A 30 6.46 -12.55 -4.43
C ARG A 30 5.13 -11.81 -4.32
N PHE A 31 4.69 -11.51 -3.11
CA PHE A 31 3.45 -10.76 -2.86
C PHE A 31 3.51 -9.39 -3.55
N ILE A 32 4.54 -8.58 -3.28
CA ILE A 32 4.65 -7.23 -3.86
C ILE A 32 4.87 -7.25 -5.38
N SER A 33 5.44 -8.32 -5.93
CA SER A 33 5.56 -8.51 -7.37
C SER A 33 4.21 -8.74 -8.06
N GLY A 34 3.30 -9.43 -7.40
CA GLY A 34 1.98 -9.76 -7.94
C GLY A 34 0.85 -8.84 -7.49
N CYS A 35 1.12 -7.91 -6.57
CA CYS A 35 0.12 -7.00 -5.99
C CYS A 35 0.57 -5.55 -6.18
N LYS A 36 0.39 -5.02 -7.39
CA LYS A 36 0.81 -3.66 -7.75
C LYS A 36 -0.28 -2.61 -7.57
N THR A 37 -1.52 -3.05 -7.44
CA THR A 37 -2.68 -2.20 -7.20
C THR A 37 -3.36 -2.55 -5.88
N GLU A 38 -4.16 -1.63 -5.32
CA GLU A 38 -4.96 -1.91 -4.12
C GLU A 38 -5.97 -3.04 -4.36
N ARG A 39 -6.47 -3.20 -5.59
CA ARG A 39 -7.38 -4.30 -5.96
C ARG A 39 -6.69 -5.65 -5.94
N GLU A 40 -5.48 -5.74 -6.47
CA GLU A 40 -4.67 -6.96 -6.46
C GLU A 40 -4.28 -7.35 -5.03
N CYS A 41 -3.88 -6.36 -4.20
CA CYS A 41 -3.62 -6.56 -2.77
C CYS A 41 -4.85 -7.08 -2.04
N THR A 42 -6.00 -6.44 -2.24
CA THR A 42 -7.27 -6.85 -1.63
C THR A 42 -7.64 -8.29 -2.02
N ALA A 43 -7.57 -8.62 -3.31
CA ALA A 43 -7.89 -9.96 -3.81
C ALA A 43 -6.94 -11.03 -3.24
N ALA A 44 -5.63 -10.76 -3.20
CA ALA A 44 -4.64 -11.69 -2.69
C ALA A 44 -4.80 -11.94 -1.18
N VAL A 45 -4.99 -10.88 -0.39
CA VAL A 45 -5.19 -11.01 1.06
C VAL A 45 -6.52 -11.68 1.38
N TYR A 46 -7.59 -11.36 0.64
CA TYR A 46 -8.91 -11.98 0.81
C TYR A 46 -8.83 -13.49 0.55
N ALA A 47 -8.19 -13.91 -0.55
CA ALA A 47 -8.04 -15.32 -0.88
C ALA A 47 -7.18 -16.08 0.15
N ASP A 48 -6.08 -15.49 0.63
CA ASP A 48 -5.22 -16.12 1.64
C ASP A 48 -5.95 -16.22 3.00
N ALA A 49 -6.63 -15.16 3.45
CA ALA A 49 -7.37 -15.14 4.70
C ALA A 49 -8.55 -16.13 4.71
N THR A 50 -9.35 -16.18 3.64
CA THR A 50 -10.43 -17.16 3.52
C THR A 50 -9.91 -18.60 3.51
N GLY A 51 -8.75 -18.85 2.86
CA GLY A 51 -8.03 -20.12 2.94
C GLY A 51 -7.59 -20.50 4.37
N HIS A 52 -7.47 -19.53 5.27
CA HIS A 52 -7.14 -19.69 6.70
C HIS A 52 -8.37 -19.61 7.62
N GLY A 53 -9.58 -19.74 7.06
CA GLY A 53 -10.83 -19.86 7.79
C GLY A 53 -11.49 -18.54 8.20
N PHE A 54 -11.12 -17.43 7.59
CA PHE A 54 -11.89 -16.19 7.69
C PHE A 54 -13.18 -16.32 6.86
N VAL A 55 -14.30 -15.89 7.43
CA VAL A 55 -15.62 -15.90 6.80
C VAL A 55 -16.01 -14.46 6.47
N ASP A 56 -16.62 -14.29 5.30
CA ASP A 56 -17.05 -12.96 4.85
C ASP A 56 -18.12 -12.38 5.76
N LEU A 57 -18.00 -11.09 6.10
CA LEU A 57 -18.94 -10.41 7.00
C LEU A 57 -20.34 -10.31 6.38
N ASP A 58 -20.46 -10.05 5.08
CA ASP A 58 -21.74 -9.95 4.41
C ASP A 58 -22.45 -11.31 4.39
N GLU A 59 -21.72 -12.42 4.20
CA GLU A 59 -22.27 -13.78 4.33
C GLU A 59 -22.82 -14.04 5.76
N LEU A 60 -22.09 -13.59 6.78
CA LEU A 60 -22.56 -13.73 8.17
C LEU A 60 -23.81 -12.91 8.45
N ILE A 61 -23.90 -11.69 7.90
CA ILE A 61 -25.08 -10.81 8.00
C ILE A 61 -26.27 -11.43 7.30
N GLU A 62 -26.10 -11.88 6.04
CA GLU A 62 -27.18 -12.49 5.25
C GLU A 62 -27.74 -13.76 5.88
N THR A 63 -26.88 -14.56 6.47
CA THR A 63 -27.29 -15.82 7.13
C THR A 63 -27.77 -15.63 8.57
N GLY A 64 -27.55 -14.45 9.17
CA GLY A 64 -27.87 -14.17 10.57
C GLY A 64 -27.08 -15.04 11.55
N LYS A 65 -25.91 -15.52 11.16
CA LYS A 65 -25.06 -16.40 11.96
C LYS A 65 -24.36 -15.61 13.06
N SER A 66 -24.66 -15.95 14.32
CA SER A 66 -23.99 -15.32 15.47
C SER A 66 -22.49 -15.63 15.50
N VAL A 67 -21.71 -14.68 15.99
CA VAL A 67 -20.25 -14.80 16.15
C VAL A 67 -19.87 -14.93 17.62
N LYS A 68 -18.76 -15.59 17.89
CA LYS A 68 -18.22 -15.85 19.23
C LYS A 68 -16.70 -15.70 19.28
N ALA A 69 -16.15 -15.71 20.45
CA ALA A 69 -14.70 -15.66 20.66
C ALA A 69 -13.95 -16.73 19.85
N GLY A 70 -12.93 -16.32 19.12
CA GLY A 70 -12.14 -17.13 18.21
C GLY A 70 -12.62 -17.17 16.77
N ASP A 71 -13.81 -16.66 16.47
CA ASP A 71 -14.30 -16.60 15.08
C ASP A 71 -13.48 -15.56 14.28
N LYS A 72 -13.19 -15.93 13.03
CA LYS A 72 -12.40 -15.15 12.08
C LYS A 72 -13.31 -14.56 11.02
N ILE A 73 -13.29 -13.26 10.87
CA ILE A 73 -14.20 -12.51 9.99
C ILE A 73 -13.39 -11.61 9.07
N ILE A 74 -13.79 -11.52 7.81
CA ILE A 74 -13.23 -10.62 6.83
C ILE A 74 -14.33 -9.78 6.21
N ALA A 75 -14.12 -8.47 6.11
CA ALA A 75 -15.00 -7.54 5.43
C ALA A 75 -14.27 -6.92 4.24
N ASN A 76 -14.94 -6.86 3.09
CA ASN A 76 -14.38 -6.31 1.85
C ASN A 76 -14.96 -4.92 1.57
N ASN A 77 -14.10 -3.92 1.35
CA ASN A 77 -14.50 -2.58 0.97
C ASN A 77 -14.33 -2.35 -0.54
N MET A 78 -15.34 -2.67 -1.32
CA MET A 78 -15.39 -2.39 -2.77
C MET A 78 -14.22 -3.01 -3.57
N GLY A 79 -13.60 -4.08 -3.08
CA GLY A 79 -12.42 -4.68 -3.69
C GLY A 79 -11.15 -3.84 -3.61
N LYS A 80 -11.10 -2.81 -2.74
CA LYS A 80 -9.98 -1.86 -2.59
C LYS A 80 -9.48 -1.72 -1.15
N GLY A 81 -10.04 -2.45 -0.22
CA GLY A 81 -9.65 -2.46 1.18
C GLY A 81 -10.31 -3.60 1.93
N LEU A 82 -9.78 -3.90 3.12
CA LEU A 82 -10.23 -5.04 3.94
C LEU A 82 -10.19 -4.69 5.42
N ALA A 83 -11.08 -5.32 6.18
CA ALA A 83 -10.96 -5.41 7.64
C ALA A 83 -11.04 -6.89 8.06
N LEU A 84 -10.01 -7.39 8.72
CA LEU A 84 -9.95 -8.74 9.27
C LEU A 84 -10.14 -8.66 10.78
N PHE A 85 -10.98 -9.52 11.34
CA PHE A 85 -11.23 -9.61 12.78
C PHE A 85 -10.98 -11.03 13.26
N ILE A 86 -10.37 -11.17 14.43
CA ILE A 86 -10.40 -12.40 15.24
C ILE A 86 -11.04 -12.01 16.56
N VAL A 87 -12.26 -12.50 16.79
CA VAL A 87 -13.08 -12.08 17.92
C VAL A 87 -12.42 -12.51 19.24
N GLY A 88 -12.22 -11.54 20.14
CA GLY A 88 -11.59 -11.76 21.43
C GLY A 88 -12.51 -12.45 22.45
N SER A 89 -11.92 -12.89 23.55
CA SER A 89 -12.67 -13.44 24.70
C SER A 89 -13.34 -12.35 25.55
N LYS A 90 -12.87 -11.09 25.47
CA LYS A 90 -13.51 -9.93 26.07
C LYS A 90 -14.54 -9.32 25.13
N PRO A 91 -15.62 -8.72 25.63
CA PRO A 91 -16.56 -7.95 24.81
C PRO A 91 -15.85 -6.84 24.01
N LEU A 92 -16.27 -6.61 22.76
CA LEU A 92 -15.64 -5.60 21.89
C LEU A 92 -15.64 -4.20 22.52
N GLU A 93 -16.63 -3.84 23.36
CA GLU A 93 -16.67 -2.54 24.06
C GLU A 93 -15.44 -2.28 24.94
N LYS A 94 -14.65 -3.31 25.26
CA LYS A 94 -13.39 -3.17 26.02
C LYS A 94 -12.22 -2.72 25.15
N GLY A 95 -12.42 -2.62 23.84
CA GLY A 95 -11.44 -2.22 22.86
C GLY A 95 -10.88 -3.38 22.03
N MET A 96 -10.12 -3.01 21.01
CA MET A 96 -9.49 -3.91 20.05
C MET A 96 -8.00 -3.58 19.94
N ASN A 97 -7.20 -4.56 19.52
CA ASN A 97 -5.81 -4.35 19.11
C ASN A 97 -5.78 -4.31 17.56
N ILE A 98 -5.46 -3.16 17.01
CA ILE A 98 -5.62 -2.86 15.57
C ILE A 98 -4.27 -2.62 14.92
N LEU A 99 -4.00 -3.34 13.84
CA LEU A 99 -2.94 -3.05 12.87
C LEU A 99 -3.59 -2.37 11.66
N GLY A 100 -3.22 -1.13 11.36
CA GLY A 100 -3.73 -0.39 10.22
C GLY A 100 -2.60 -0.11 9.23
N ALA A 101 -2.85 -0.25 7.92
CA ALA A 101 -1.90 0.07 6.86
C ALA A 101 -2.67 0.45 5.59
N HIS A 102 -2.03 1.18 4.67
CA HIS A 102 -2.63 1.40 3.36
C HIS A 102 -2.07 0.45 2.30
N ILE A 103 -2.78 0.29 1.19
CA ILE A 103 -2.41 -0.62 0.10
C ILE A 103 -2.38 0.04 -1.28
N ASP A 104 -2.77 1.30 -1.37
CA ASP A 104 -2.50 2.13 -2.54
C ASP A 104 -1.04 2.62 -2.54
N SER A 105 -0.55 3.08 -3.68
CA SER A 105 0.81 3.62 -3.84
C SER A 105 0.82 4.68 -4.92
N PRO A 106 1.80 5.63 -4.91
CA PRO A 106 1.92 6.64 -5.94
C PRO A 106 2.14 6.04 -7.33
N ARG A 107 1.42 6.56 -8.33
CA ARG A 107 1.38 6.02 -9.69
C ARG A 107 0.85 7.03 -10.71
N MET A 108 0.55 6.57 -11.92
CA MET A 108 -0.28 7.29 -12.88
C MET A 108 -1.56 6.49 -13.13
N ASP A 109 -2.71 7.18 -13.23
CA ASP A 109 -3.99 6.59 -13.62
C ASP A 109 -4.36 7.06 -15.03
N LEU A 110 -5.02 6.20 -15.83
CA LEU A 110 -5.57 6.64 -17.10
C LEU A 110 -6.73 7.62 -16.87
N LYS A 111 -6.81 8.66 -17.70
CA LYS A 111 -8.00 9.53 -17.75
C LYS A 111 -9.19 8.77 -18.33
N GLN A 112 -10.42 9.33 -18.22
CA GLN A 112 -11.64 8.66 -18.69
C GLN A 112 -11.73 8.53 -20.21
N VAL A 113 -11.09 9.42 -20.97
CA VAL A 113 -10.97 9.35 -22.43
C VAL A 113 -9.49 9.38 -22.76
N PRO A 114 -8.76 8.25 -22.57
CA PRO A 114 -7.31 8.29 -22.56
C PRO A 114 -6.67 8.15 -23.94
N LEU A 115 -7.31 7.42 -24.86
CA LEU A 115 -6.68 6.97 -26.10
C LEU A 115 -6.78 8.03 -27.20
N TYR A 116 -5.62 8.44 -27.71
CA TYR A 116 -5.52 9.35 -28.86
C TYR A 116 -4.33 8.97 -29.76
N GLU A 117 -4.31 9.53 -30.95
CA GLU A 117 -3.19 9.40 -31.90
C GLU A 117 -2.63 10.79 -32.23
N ASP A 118 -1.33 10.92 -32.22
CA ASP A 118 -0.61 12.06 -32.74
C ASP A 118 0.67 11.61 -33.47
N THR A 119 0.91 12.15 -34.66
CA THR A 119 2.11 11.86 -35.47
C THR A 119 2.39 10.36 -35.68
N ASP A 120 1.34 9.58 -36.02
CA ASP A 120 1.37 8.12 -36.20
C ASP A 120 1.83 7.35 -34.95
N MET A 121 1.56 7.87 -33.76
CA MET A 121 1.75 7.20 -32.47
C MET A 121 0.44 7.19 -31.68
N ALA A 122 0.09 6.04 -31.10
CA ALA A 122 -1.02 5.91 -30.18
C ALA A 122 -0.53 6.10 -28.74
N LEU A 123 -1.20 6.98 -28.00
CA LEU A 123 -0.87 7.34 -26.62
C LEU A 123 -2.09 7.19 -25.71
N LEU A 124 -1.81 6.97 -24.42
CA LEU A 124 -2.79 7.02 -23.35
C LEU A 124 -2.52 8.23 -22.45
N ASP A 125 -3.50 9.12 -22.35
CA ASP A 125 -3.48 10.30 -21.49
C ASP A 125 -3.63 9.89 -20.03
N THR A 126 -2.79 10.43 -19.14
CA THR A 126 -2.73 10.04 -17.74
C THR A 126 -2.91 11.22 -16.77
N HIS A 127 -3.23 10.88 -15.52
CA HIS A 127 -3.14 11.79 -14.39
C HIS A 127 -2.33 11.10 -13.28
N TYR A 128 -1.30 11.77 -12.74
CA TYR A 128 -0.55 11.18 -11.64
C TYR A 128 -1.35 11.18 -10.33
N TYR A 129 -1.09 10.17 -9.51
CA TYR A 129 -1.73 9.89 -8.24
C TYR A 129 -0.68 9.93 -7.12
N GLY A 130 -0.95 10.67 -6.03
CA GLY A 130 -0.02 10.84 -4.93
C GLY A 130 1.15 11.78 -5.22
N GLY A 131 2.11 11.82 -4.33
CA GLY A 131 3.27 12.72 -4.37
C GLY A 131 4.45 12.15 -5.11
N ILE A 132 4.53 12.30 -6.45
CA ILE A 132 5.63 11.79 -7.26
C ILE A 132 6.63 12.85 -7.71
N LYS A 133 7.88 12.44 -7.90
CA LYS A 133 8.88 13.18 -8.69
C LYS A 133 8.73 12.76 -10.15
N LYS A 134 7.98 13.54 -10.96
CA LYS A 134 7.59 13.18 -12.34
C LYS A 134 8.76 12.73 -13.22
N TYR A 135 9.94 13.31 -13.05
CA TYR A 135 11.15 12.95 -13.80
C TYR A 135 11.66 11.53 -13.53
N GLN A 136 11.19 10.86 -12.47
CA GLN A 136 11.54 9.46 -12.21
C GLN A 136 10.68 8.47 -12.99
N TRP A 137 9.59 8.92 -13.61
CA TRP A 137 8.58 8.09 -14.27
C TRP A 137 8.74 8.04 -15.79
N VAL A 138 9.66 8.81 -16.37
CA VAL A 138 9.96 8.78 -17.79
C VAL A 138 11.09 7.78 -18.10
N THR A 139 11.14 7.26 -19.33
CA THR A 139 12.15 6.30 -19.80
C THR A 139 12.23 4.98 -19.03
N LEU A 140 11.16 4.61 -18.38
CA LEU A 140 11.02 3.34 -17.66
C LEU A 140 10.12 2.37 -18.44
N PRO A 141 10.36 1.07 -18.39
CA PRO A 141 9.35 0.08 -18.75
C PRO A 141 8.22 0.14 -17.71
N LEU A 142 6.99 0.35 -18.21
CA LEU A 142 5.77 0.43 -17.41
C LEU A 142 4.80 -0.67 -17.85
N ALA A 143 3.89 -1.00 -16.94
CA ALA A 143 2.83 -1.98 -17.08
C ALA A 143 1.46 -1.32 -16.85
N LEU A 144 0.41 -1.92 -17.39
CA LEU A 144 -0.99 -1.51 -17.19
C LEU A 144 -1.69 -2.55 -16.33
N HIS A 145 -2.19 -2.12 -15.18
CA HIS A 145 -2.92 -2.95 -14.24
C HIS A 145 -4.27 -2.34 -13.89
N GLY A 146 -5.28 -3.16 -13.70
CA GLY A 146 -6.57 -2.67 -13.24
C GLY A 146 -7.77 -3.44 -13.77
N VAL A 147 -8.91 -2.76 -13.83
CA VAL A 147 -10.18 -3.35 -14.27
C VAL A 147 -10.95 -2.41 -15.18
N ILE A 148 -11.70 -3.00 -16.09
CA ILE A 148 -12.69 -2.33 -16.93
C ILE A 148 -14.06 -2.95 -16.62
N CYS A 149 -14.99 -2.17 -16.09
CA CYS A 149 -16.36 -2.61 -15.81
C CYS A 149 -17.26 -2.24 -16.98
N LYS A 150 -17.78 -3.26 -17.68
CA LYS A 150 -18.62 -3.05 -18.87
C LYS A 150 -20.06 -2.73 -18.50
N LYS A 151 -20.81 -2.15 -19.45
CA LYS A 151 -22.22 -1.77 -19.25
C LYS A 151 -23.16 -2.97 -18.97
N ASP A 152 -22.77 -4.17 -19.38
CA ASP A 152 -23.53 -5.40 -19.09
C ASP A 152 -23.24 -5.99 -17.69
N GLY A 153 -22.38 -5.33 -16.89
CA GLY A 153 -21.97 -5.75 -15.55
C GLY A 153 -20.79 -6.69 -15.52
N SER A 154 -20.26 -7.12 -16.66
CA SER A 154 -19.04 -7.92 -16.72
C SER A 154 -17.81 -7.08 -16.43
N THR A 155 -16.73 -7.70 -15.93
CA THR A 155 -15.47 -7.04 -15.60
C THR A 155 -14.32 -7.72 -16.35
N VAL A 156 -13.48 -6.90 -16.97
CA VAL A 156 -12.23 -7.33 -17.59
C VAL A 156 -11.07 -6.92 -16.70
N THR A 157 -10.24 -7.87 -16.30
CA THR A 157 -9.00 -7.57 -15.58
C THR A 157 -7.90 -7.28 -16.58
N VAL A 158 -7.21 -6.16 -16.40
CA VAL A 158 -6.06 -5.75 -17.21
C VAL A 158 -4.78 -6.00 -16.40
N ASN A 159 -3.85 -6.75 -16.97
CA ASN A 159 -2.49 -6.94 -16.46
C ASN A 159 -1.58 -7.18 -17.66
N ILE A 160 -0.90 -6.13 -18.12
CA ILE A 160 -0.06 -6.11 -19.31
C ILE A 160 1.29 -5.50 -18.95
N GLY A 161 2.37 -6.23 -19.18
CA GLY A 161 3.74 -5.73 -18.99
C GLY A 161 4.59 -6.47 -17.96
N ASP A 162 4.01 -7.38 -17.18
CA ASP A 162 4.73 -8.09 -16.12
C ASP A 162 5.23 -9.48 -16.49
N LYS A 163 4.57 -10.15 -17.41
CA LYS A 163 5.01 -11.48 -17.86
C LYS A 163 6.19 -11.37 -18.82
N PRO A 164 7.08 -12.36 -18.89
CA PRO A 164 8.29 -12.30 -19.73
C PRO A 164 8.05 -12.01 -21.22
N ASN A 165 6.87 -12.35 -21.74
CA ASN A 165 6.50 -12.15 -23.14
C ASN A 165 5.52 -10.99 -23.36
N ASP A 166 5.11 -10.29 -22.32
CA ASP A 166 4.22 -9.15 -22.46
C ASP A 166 4.98 -7.98 -23.08
N PRO A 167 4.33 -7.16 -23.90
CA PRO A 167 4.86 -5.87 -24.27
C PRO A 167 4.88 -4.95 -23.05
N VAL A 168 5.89 -4.09 -22.93
CA VAL A 168 5.88 -2.99 -21.98
C VAL A 168 5.43 -1.71 -22.67
N VAL A 169 4.94 -0.76 -21.89
CA VAL A 169 4.62 0.60 -22.32
C VAL A 169 5.53 1.60 -21.63
N GLY A 170 5.45 2.88 -21.93
CA GLY A 170 6.29 3.86 -21.24
C GLY A 170 6.09 5.28 -21.69
N VAL A 171 6.62 6.20 -20.91
CA VAL A 171 6.65 7.64 -21.20
C VAL A 171 8.00 8.01 -21.77
N SER A 172 8.03 8.63 -22.94
CA SER A 172 9.26 9.14 -23.56
C SER A 172 9.76 10.40 -22.84
N ASP A 173 11.06 10.68 -22.94
CA ASP A 173 11.65 11.94 -22.52
C ASP A 173 12.44 12.56 -23.67
N LEU A 174 12.69 13.86 -23.56
CA LEU A 174 13.43 14.59 -24.58
C LEU A 174 14.91 14.18 -24.57
N LEU A 175 15.46 13.91 -25.75
CA LEU A 175 16.89 13.58 -25.88
C LEU A 175 17.78 14.74 -25.45
N ILE A 176 18.95 14.44 -24.89
CA ILE A 176 19.89 15.43 -24.31
C ILE A 176 20.27 16.55 -25.29
N HIS A 177 20.39 16.25 -26.60
CA HIS A 177 20.80 17.23 -27.60
C HIS A 177 19.76 18.32 -27.90
N LEU A 178 18.48 18.10 -27.52
CA LEU A 178 17.38 19.05 -27.66
C LEU A 178 16.88 19.59 -26.32
N SER A 179 17.44 19.11 -25.19
CA SER A 179 16.94 19.38 -23.85
C SER A 179 17.45 20.66 -23.19
N GLY A 180 18.12 21.56 -23.90
CA GLY A 180 18.75 22.75 -23.33
C GLY A 180 17.80 23.62 -22.49
N GLU A 181 16.59 23.88 -22.97
CA GLU A 181 15.57 24.60 -22.21
C GLU A 181 15.03 23.77 -21.02
N GLN A 182 14.79 22.48 -21.26
CA GLN A 182 14.30 21.57 -20.23
C GLN A 182 15.28 21.48 -19.04
N MET A 183 16.58 21.32 -19.32
CA MET A 183 17.63 21.23 -18.29
C MET A 183 17.81 22.51 -17.47
N GLY A 184 17.35 23.65 -17.97
CA GLY A 184 17.36 24.92 -17.24
C GLY A 184 16.22 25.10 -16.24
N LYS A 185 15.23 24.19 -16.21
CA LYS A 185 14.05 24.26 -15.35
C LYS A 185 14.33 23.67 -13.96
N LYS A 186 13.48 24.02 -12.98
CA LYS A 186 13.48 23.34 -11.68
C LYS A 186 13.04 21.88 -11.87
N ALA A 187 13.54 20.97 -11.05
CA ALA A 187 13.19 19.56 -11.11
C ALA A 187 11.68 19.29 -11.06
N SER A 188 10.91 20.11 -10.35
CA SER A 188 9.44 20.02 -10.30
C SER A 188 8.73 20.39 -11.62
N GLU A 189 9.43 21.09 -12.52
CA GLU A 189 8.93 21.64 -13.77
C GLU A 189 9.53 20.98 -15.01
N VAL A 190 10.58 20.14 -14.83
CA VAL A 190 11.33 19.51 -15.92
C VAL A 190 10.44 18.56 -16.73
N ILE A 191 9.52 17.85 -16.07
CA ILE A 191 8.46 17.08 -16.69
C ILE A 191 7.11 17.68 -16.27
N LYS A 192 6.26 17.99 -17.25
CA LYS A 192 4.90 18.48 -17.00
C LYS A 192 3.97 17.29 -16.72
N GLY A 193 2.94 17.47 -15.91
CA GLY A 193 1.91 16.46 -15.67
C GLY A 193 1.21 16.00 -16.95
N GLU A 194 0.83 16.95 -17.80
CA GLU A 194 0.21 16.68 -19.11
C GLU A 194 1.19 16.13 -20.17
N SER A 195 2.42 15.82 -19.81
CA SER A 195 3.41 15.16 -20.69
C SER A 195 3.78 13.78 -20.17
N LEU A 196 2.97 13.21 -19.26
CA LEU A 196 3.12 11.85 -18.76
C LEU A 196 2.25 10.86 -19.56
N ASP A 197 2.11 11.11 -20.87
CA ASP A 197 1.33 10.26 -21.75
C ASP A 197 2.10 8.99 -22.13
N VAL A 198 1.43 7.88 -22.05
CA VAL A 198 2.03 6.55 -22.23
C VAL A 198 1.95 6.14 -23.70
N LEU A 199 3.10 5.95 -24.32
CA LEU A 199 3.19 5.43 -25.69
C LEU A 199 2.87 3.93 -25.72
N ILE A 200 1.90 3.52 -26.56
CA ILE A 200 1.39 2.16 -26.62
C ILE A 200 1.42 1.52 -28.02
N GLY A 201 1.69 2.28 -29.07
CA GLY A 201 1.77 1.69 -30.41
C GLY A 201 2.10 2.67 -31.52
N SER A 202 2.49 2.12 -32.69
CA SER A 202 2.85 2.90 -33.87
C SER A 202 2.57 2.16 -35.20
N ILE A 203 1.89 1.01 -35.18
CA ILE A 203 1.55 0.28 -36.40
C ILE A 203 0.19 0.77 -36.91
N PRO A 204 0.09 1.36 -38.11
CA PRO A 204 -1.18 1.78 -38.66
C PRO A 204 -2.05 0.58 -39.07
N GLY A 205 -3.33 0.66 -38.76
CA GLY A 205 -4.35 -0.27 -39.26
C GLY A 205 -4.68 -0.03 -40.74
N PRO A 206 -5.76 -0.64 -41.27
CA PRO A 206 -6.19 -0.50 -42.67
C PRO A 206 -6.50 0.99 -43.00
N GLU A 207 -6.44 1.30 -44.29
CA GLU A 207 -6.74 2.67 -44.77
C GLU A 207 -8.24 2.98 -44.74
N LYS A 208 -9.05 1.96 -44.89
CA LYS A 208 -10.51 2.09 -44.97
C LYS A 208 -11.19 1.14 -44.02
N ASP A 209 -12.37 1.53 -43.54
CA ASP A 209 -13.27 0.70 -42.75
C ASP A 209 -14.08 -0.27 -43.65
N GLU A 210 -14.96 -1.08 -43.05
CA GLU A 210 -15.83 -2.03 -43.72
C GLU A 210 -16.84 -1.36 -44.69
N ASP A 211 -17.11 -0.09 -44.51
CA ASP A 211 -18.00 0.75 -45.34
C ASP A 211 -17.22 1.50 -46.44
N ASP A 212 -15.95 1.19 -46.71
CA ASP A 212 -15.04 1.83 -47.68
C ASP A 212 -14.77 3.34 -47.39
N LYS A 213 -14.89 3.77 -46.08
CA LYS A 213 -14.57 5.11 -45.61
C LYS A 213 -13.13 5.19 -45.15
N ASP A 214 -12.46 6.31 -45.41
CA ASP A 214 -11.08 6.55 -44.98
C ASP A 214 -10.98 6.68 -43.44
N ILE A 215 -10.09 5.90 -42.84
CA ILE A 215 -9.73 5.95 -41.44
C ILE A 215 -8.62 7.00 -41.25
N LYS A 216 -8.87 8.03 -40.43
CA LYS A 216 -7.91 9.12 -40.19
C LYS A 216 -6.85 8.79 -39.13
N GLU A 217 -7.26 8.16 -38.03
CA GLU A 217 -6.39 7.76 -36.90
C GLU A 217 -6.14 6.25 -36.96
N ARG A 218 -5.26 5.85 -37.89
CA ARG A 218 -5.06 4.43 -38.23
C ARG A 218 -4.32 3.64 -37.16
N VAL A 219 -3.40 4.27 -36.45
CA VAL A 219 -2.67 3.62 -35.35
C VAL A 219 -3.61 3.41 -34.17
N LYS A 220 -4.41 4.40 -33.82
CA LYS A 220 -5.47 4.28 -32.82
C LYS A 220 -6.47 3.18 -33.20
N ALA A 221 -6.90 3.12 -34.45
CA ALA A 221 -7.81 2.09 -34.93
C ALA A 221 -7.21 0.67 -34.79
N ASN A 222 -5.91 0.53 -35.04
CA ASN A 222 -5.21 -0.75 -34.83
C ASN A 222 -5.16 -1.13 -33.34
N ILE A 223 -4.87 -0.18 -32.45
CA ILE A 223 -4.89 -0.43 -31.00
C ILE A 223 -6.28 -0.86 -30.53
N LEU A 224 -7.33 -0.18 -30.98
CA LEU A 224 -8.72 -0.56 -30.68
C LEU A 224 -9.05 -1.97 -31.17
N THR A 225 -8.55 -2.36 -32.35
CA THR A 225 -8.70 -3.71 -32.87
C THR A 225 -8.03 -4.75 -31.95
N ILE A 226 -6.81 -4.47 -31.49
CA ILE A 226 -6.10 -5.36 -30.54
C ILE A 226 -6.87 -5.47 -29.22
N LEU A 227 -7.32 -4.33 -28.65
CA LEU A 227 -8.09 -4.31 -27.40
C LEU A 227 -9.41 -5.09 -27.53
N SER A 228 -10.11 -4.93 -28.64
CA SER A 228 -11.34 -5.67 -28.91
C SER A 228 -11.10 -7.17 -29.08
N GLN A 229 -10.06 -7.59 -29.81
CA GLN A 229 -9.78 -8.99 -30.09
C GLN A 229 -9.21 -9.75 -28.90
N GLU A 230 -8.31 -9.13 -28.13
CA GLU A 230 -7.61 -9.81 -27.02
C GLU A 230 -8.32 -9.67 -25.70
N TYR A 231 -9.00 -8.54 -25.46
CA TYR A 231 -9.64 -8.23 -24.17
C TYR A 231 -11.16 -8.05 -24.27
N GLY A 232 -11.73 -8.01 -25.49
CA GLY A 232 -13.14 -7.72 -25.70
C GLY A 232 -13.53 -6.32 -25.25
N VAL A 233 -12.64 -5.33 -25.33
CA VAL A 233 -12.82 -3.96 -24.85
C VAL A 233 -12.97 -3.00 -26.03
N ASP A 234 -14.00 -2.15 -25.96
CA ASP A 234 -14.23 -1.05 -26.89
C ASP A 234 -13.77 0.29 -26.30
N GLU A 235 -13.61 1.33 -27.14
CA GLU A 235 -13.18 2.65 -26.68
C GLU A 235 -14.09 3.24 -25.59
N ASP A 236 -15.40 3.00 -25.68
CA ASP A 236 -16.42 3.48 -24.75
C ASP A 236 -16.29 2.83 -23.34
N ASP A 237 -15.67 1.65 -23.25
CA ASP A 237 -15.48 0.93 -22.01
C ASP A 237 -14.43 1.61 -21.09
N PHE A 238 -13.55 2.47 -21.64
CA PHE A 238 -12.62 3.27 -20.83
C PHE A 238 -13.32 4.25 -19.89
N LEU A 239 -14.57 4.66 -20.18
CA LEU A 239 -15.34 5.56 -19.29
C LEU A 239 -15.59 4.96 -17.91
N SER A 240 -15.56 3.64 -17.79
CA SER A 240 -15.73 2.90 -16.53
C SER A 240 -14.53 1.99 -16.23
N ALA A 241 -13.35 2.41 -16.64
CA ALA A 241 -12.08 1.74 -16.34
C ALA A 241 -11.39 2.38 -15.13
N GLU A 242 -10.70 1.55 -14.37
CA GLU A 242 -9.71 1.93 -13.36
C GLU A 242 -8.41 1.24 -13.75
N ILE A 243 -7.56 1.92 -14.51
CA ILE A 243 -6.28 1.37 -14.99
C ILE A 243 -5.15 2.23 -14.48
N GLU A 244 -4.25 1.59 -13.78
CA GLU A 244 -3.04 2.14 -13.20
C GLU A 244 -1.84 1.82 -14.08
N VAL A 245 -0.97 2.81 -14.27
CA VAL A 245 0.32 2.68 -14.95
C VAL A 245 1.39 2.59 -13.89
N VAL A 246 2.02 1.43 -13.80
CA VAL A 246 2.96 1.07 -12.74
C VAL A 246 4.28 0.55 -13.31
N PRO A 247 5.38 0.50 -12.56
CA PRO A 247 6.64 -0.07 -13.05
C PRO A 247 6.48 -1.54 -13.45
N ALA A 248 6.97 -1.89 -14.64
CA ALA A 248 6.94 -3.24 -15.15
C ALA A 248 8.02 -4.12 -14.49
N GLY A 249 7.69 -5.40 -14.28
CA GLY A 249 8.60 -6.41 -13.76
C GLY A 249 8.50 -6.64 -12.26
N GLU A 250 9.18 -7.70 -11.82
CA GLU A 250 9.13 -8.19 -10.42
C GLU A 250 10.05 -7.42 -9.48
N ALA A 251 9.70 -7.41 -8.20
CA ALA A 251 10.61 -7.03 -7.13
C ALA A 251 11.81 -7.99 -7.06
N ARG A 252 12.98 -7.45 -6.69
CA ARG A 252 14.26 -8.19 -6.72
C ARG A 252 15.02 -8.08 -5.41
N ASP A 253 15.84 -9.09 -5.14
CA ASP A 253 16.91 -8.96 -4.16
C ASP A 253 17.81 -7.79 -4.52
N TYR A 254 18.14 -6.98 -3.52
CA TYR A 254 18.98 -5.80 -3.67
C TYR A 254 20.20 -5.87 -2.75
N GLY A 255 21.34 -5.36 -3.25
CA GLY A 255 22.64 -5.50 -2.60
C GLY A 255 23.32 -6.85 -2.91
N LEU A 256 24.66 -6.86 -2.86
CA LEU A 256 25.45 -8.04 -3.19
C LEU A 256 25.22 -9.19 -2.19
N ASP A 257 24.87 -8.88 -0.96
CA ASP A 257 24.55 -9.81 0.12
C ASP A 257 23.07 -10.23 0.15
N ARG A 258 22.24 -9.67 -0.76
CA ARG A 258 20.80 -9.91 -0.85
C ARG A 258 20.03 -9.61 0.43
N SER A 259 20.52 -8.67 1.23
CA SER A 259 19.90 -8.28 2.51
C SER A 259 18.67 -7.39 2.36
N MET A 260 18.45 -6.86 1.17
CA MET A 260 17.40 -5.90 0.86
C MET A 260 16.48 -6.40 -0.27
N ILE A 261 15.35 -5.74 -0.45
CA ILE A 261 14.43 -5.93 -1.58
C ILE A 261 14.21 -4.58 -2.23
N MET A 262 14.31 -4.53 -3.55
CA MET A 262 13.88 -3.42 -4.39
C MET A 262 12.57 -3.79 -5.09
N GLY A 263 11.54 -2.97 -4.93
CA GLY A 263 10.22 -3.19 -5.51
C GLY A 263 9.43 -1.90 -5.65
N TYR A 264 8.30 -1.97 -6.35
CA TYR A 264 7.33 -0.89 -6.45
C TYR A 264 6.29 -1.01 -5.35
N GLY A 265 6.02 0.10 -4.66
CA GLY A 265 4.94 0.19 -3.67
C GLY A 265 5.27 -0.52 -2.35
N HIS A 266 6.54 -0.47 -1.90
CA HIS A 266 6.85 -0.79 -0.51
C HIS A 266 6.07 0.10 0.45
N ASP A 267 5.85 1.34 0.07
CA ASP A 267 4.93 2.29 0.67
C ASP A 267 3.49 1.99 0.20
N ASP A 268 2.57 1.42 1.02
CA ASP A 268 2.84 0.91 2.38
C ASP A 268 2.60 -0.63 2.48
N ARG A 269 2.75 -1.33 1.35
CA ARG A 269 2.54 -2.79 1.30
C ARG A 269 3.55 -3.56 2.15
N VAL A 270 4.70 -2.95 2.47
CA VAL A 270 5.70 -3.54 3.36
C VAL A 270 5.22 -3.59 4.82
N CYS A 271 4.28 -2.74 5.20
CA CYS A 271 3.61 -2.79 6.50
C CYS A 271 2.28 -3.55 6.43
N ALA A 272 1.55 -3.46 5.30
CA ALA A 272 0.30 -4.19 5.09
C ALA A 272 0.51 -5.72 5.12
N TYR A 273 1.53 -6.21 4.41
CA TYR A 273 1.84 -7.64 4.34
C TYR A 273 2.11 -8.25 5.72
N PRO A 274 3.07 -7.78 6.52
CA PRO A 274 3.29 -8.33 7.85
C PRO A 274 2.11 -8.14 8.81
N SER A 275 1.27 -7.12 8.61
CA SER A 275 0.07 -6.88 9.42
C SER A 275 -0.96 -8.00 9.24
N TYR A 276 -1.34 -8.33 7.99
CA TYR A 276 -2.28 -9.41 7.77
C TYR A 276 -1.65 -10.79 8.07
N ARG A 277 -0.35 -10.97 7.79
CA ARG A 277 0.35 -12.22 8.14
C ARG A 277 0.39 -12.45 9.65
N ALA A 278 0.54 -11.38 10.45
CA ALA A 278 0.48 -11.48 11.91
C ALA A 278 -0.90 -11.95 12.41
N MET A 279 -1.99 -11.55 11.74
CA MET A 279 -3.34 -12.08 12.06
C MET A 279 -3.42 -13.59 11.86
N LEU A 280 -2.78 -14.14 10.82
CA LEU A 280 -2.82 -15.58 10.54
C LEU A 280 -2.07 -16.41 11.61
N GLU A 281 -1.14 -15.80 12.36
CA GLU A 281 -0.40 -16.44 13.47
C GLU A 281 -1.14 -16.40 14.82
N ILE A 282 -2.32 -15.78 14.87
CA ILE A 282 -3.14 -15.78 16.09
C ILE A 282 -3.96 -17.07 16.16
N GLU A 283 -3.68 -17.87 17.15
CA GLU A 283 -4.38 -19.13 17.42
C GLU A 283 -5.45 -18.92 18.50
N GLY A 284 -6.62 -19.52 18.28
CA GLY A 284 -7.74 -19.48 19.22
C GLY A 284 -8.35 -18.08 19.37
N ALA A 285 -8.87 -17.79 20.57
CA ALA A 285 -9.48 -16.51 20.91
C ALA A 285 -8.46 -15.64 21.64
N PRO A 286 -8.03 -14.48 21.09
CA PRO A 286 -7.20 -13.53 21.81
C PRO A 286 -7.97 -12.91 22.99
N GLU A 287 -7.29 -12.24 23.91
CA GLU A 287 -7.96 -11.55 25.02
C GLU A 287 -8.86 -10.40 24.52
N TYR A 288 -8.30 -9.51 23.70
CA TYR A 288 -9.03 -8.47 22.97
C TYR A 288 -9.20 -8.87 21.51
N THR A 289 -10.26 -8.41 20.87
CA THR A 289 -10.43 -8.63 19.42
C THR A 289 -9.23 -8.07 18.68
N SER A 290 -8.59 -8.92 17.88
CA SER A 290 -7.49 -8.52 16.99
C SER A 290 -8.07 -8.06 15.65
N VAL A 291 -7.53 -6.97 15.11
CA VAL A 291 -7.98 -6.40 13.84
C VAL A 291 -6.79 -6.10 12.94
N CYS A 292 -6.93 -6.39 11.65
CA CYS A 292 -6.07 -5.84 10.61
C CYS A 292 -6.95 -5.03 9.65
N LEU A 293 -6.63 -3.74 9.47
CA LEU A 293 -7.36 -2.81 8.63
C LEU A 293 -6.46 -2.35 7.49
N LEU A 294 -6.80 -2.74 6.27
CA LEU A 294 -6.09 -2.37 5.04
C LEU A 294 -6.96 -1.40 4.25
N VAL A 295 -6.46 -0.19 4.02
CA VAL A 295 -7.23 0.91 3.41
C VAL A 295 -6.61 1.40 2.11
N ASP A 296 -7.42 2.07 1.32
CA ASP A 296 -7.08 2.72 0.06
C ASP A 296 -6.98 4.25 0.25
N LYS A 297 -6.43 4.95 -0.74
CA LYS A 297 -6.43 6.42 -0.87
C LYS A 297 -5.62 7.20 0.17
N GLU A 298 -4.72 6.55 0.90
CA GLU A 298 -3.84 7.26 1.82
C GLU A 298 -3.06 8.35 1.09
N GLU A 299 -2.47 8.01 -0.03
CA GLU A 299 -1.60 8.83 -0.87
C GLU A 299 -2.26 10.10 -1.44
N ILE A 300 -3.58 10.17 -1.39
CA ILE A 300 -4.37 11.32 -1.82
C ILE A 300 -5.25 11.90 -0.70
N GLY A 301 -4.91 11.61 0.55
CA GLY A 301 -5.53 12.19 1.75
C GLY A 301 -6.66 11.38 2.37
N SER A 302 -6.78 10.09 2.07
CA SER A 302 -7.74 9.14 2.69
C SER A 302 -9.22 9.50 2.48
N VAL A 303 -9.56 10.34 1.51
CA VAL A 303 -10.93 10.79 1.21
C VAL A 303 -11.59 9.86 0.20
N GLY A 304 -12.86 9.54 0.43
CA GLY A 304 -13.65 8.68 -0.46
C GLY A 304 -14.10 7.39 0.22
N ALA A 305 -14.94 6.62 -0.48
CA ALA A 305 -15.65 5.47 0.10
C ALA A 305 -14.72 4.31 0.51
N SER A 306 -13.57 4.16 -0.15
CA SER A 306 -12.55 3.14 0.18
C SER A 306 -11.42 3.65 1.07
N GLY A 307 -11.32 4.99 1.30
CA GLY A 307 -10.32 5.60 2.15
C GLY A 307 -10.63 5.49 3.65
N MET A 308 -9.63 5.74 4.49
CA MET A 308 -9.76 5.65 5.96
C MET A 308 -10.81 6.62 6.55
N GLN A 309 -11.10 7.73 5.88
CA GLN A 309 -12.14 8.68 6.32
C GLN A 309 -13.58 8.19 6.08
N SER A 310 -13.76 7.05 5.38
CA SER A 310 -15.07 6.42 5.21
C SER A 310 -15.59 5.84 6.53
N ARG A 311 -16.89 5.51 6.55
CA ARG A 311 -17.52 4.82 7.68
C ARG A 311 -17.33 3.30 7.66
N PHE A 312 -16.58 2.78 6.70
CA PHE A 312 -16.41 1.33 6.51
C PHE A 312 -16.01 0.62 7.80
N PHE A 313 -14.93 1.05 8.44
CA PHE A 313 -14.45 0.39 9.66
C PHE A 313 -15.45 0.47 10.82
N GLU A 314 -16.04 1.65 11.07
CA GLU A 314 -17.06 1.85 12.10
C GLU A 314 -18.28 0.94 11.86
N ASN A 315 -18.72 0.81 10.61
CA ASN A 315 -19.83 -0.09 10.23
C ASN A 315 -19.46 -1.55 10.45
N CYS A 316 -18.26 -1.99 10.07
CA CYS A 316 -17.80 -3.36 10.34
C CYS A 316 -17.80 -3.68 11.85
N VAL A 317 -17.29 -2.76 12.68
CA VAL A 317 -17.32 -2.93 14.15
C VAL A 317 -18.75 -3.06 14.67
N ALA A 318 -19.67 -2.23 14.18
CA ALA A 318 -21.09 -2.27 14.57
C ALA A 318 -21.73 -3.63 14.18
N GLU A 319 -21.48 -4.12 12.96
CA GLU A 319 -22.03 -5.40 12.50
C GLU A 319 -21.43 -6.60 13.25
N VAL A 320 -20.13 -6.62 13.49
CA VAL A 320 -19.52 -7.69 14.31
C VAL A 320 -20.10 -7.70 15.71
N MET A 321 -20.32 -6.52 16.33
CA MET A 321 -20.99 -6.43 17.63
C MET A 321 -22.45 -6.88 17.59
N ASN A 322 -23.17 -6.56 16.52
CA ASN A 322 -24.55 -7.01 16.31
C ASN A 322 -24.64 -8.54 16.22
N LEU A 323 -23.75 -9.17 15.45
CA LEU A 323 -23.66 -10.62 15.33
C LEU A 323 -23.22 -11.30 16.64
N ALA A 324 -22.43 -10.60 17.47
CA ALA A 324 -22.03 -11.06 18.80
C ALA A 324 -23.14 -10.89 19.87
N GLY A 325 -24.22 -10.14 19.57
CA GLY A 325 -25.31 -9.85 20.51
C GLY A 325 -25.03 -8.70 21.49
N ASP A 326 -23.97 -7.94 21.28
CA ASP A 326 -23.49 -6.87 22.18
C ASP A 326 -23.68 -5.45 21.61
N TYR A 327 -24.42 -5.30 20.51
CA TYR A 327 -24.58 -4.02 19.83
C TYR A 327 -25.38 -3.00 20.63
N SER A 328 -24.82 -1.83 20.74
CA SER A 328 -25.53 -0.56 20.96
C SER A 328 -24.64 0.59 20.43
N GLU A 329 -25.23 1.71 20.05
CA GLU A 329 -24.49 2.91 19.63
C GLU A 329 -23.38 3.30 20.63
N LEU A 330 -23.71 3.24 21.93
CA LEU A 330 -22.73 3.58 22.98
C LEU A 330 -21.62 2.53 23.10
N ALA A 331 -21.96 1.24 22.90
CA ALA A 331 -20.98 0.16 22.95
C ALA A 331 -19.99 0.25 21.78
N VAL A 332 -20.44 0.59 20.55
CA VAL A 332 -19.56 0.85 19.41
C VAL A 332 -18.58 2.00 19.71
N ARG A 333 -19.08 3.13 20.23
CA ARG A 333 -18.22 4.26 20.61
C ARG A 333 -17.19 3.90 21.69
N ARG A 334 -17.56 3.06 22.65
CA ARG A 334 -16.64 2.54 23.67
C ARG A 334 -15.62 1.58 23.08
N ALA A 335 -16.03 0.71 22.16
CA ALA A 335 -15.12 -0.20 21.45
C ALA A 335 -14.03 0.58 20.72
N LEU A 336 -14.41 1.59 19.93
CA LEU A 336 -13.47 2.46 19.22
C LEU A 336 -12.55 3.20 20.19
N LYS A 337 -13.11 3.94 21.16
CA LYS A 337 -12.33 4.71 22.15
C LYS A 337 -11.31 3.89 22.93
N ASN A 338 -11.67 2.67 23.32
CA ASN A 338 -10.82 1.80 24.15
C ASN A 338 -9.77 1.03 23.33
N SER A 339 -9.78 1.18 22.00
CA SER A 339 -8.88 0.46 21.11
C SER A 339 -7.46 1.04 21.11
N LYS A 340 -6.52 0.19 20.74
CA LYS A 340 -5.10 0.49 20.60
C LYS A 340 -4.68 0.18 19.17
N VAL A 341 -3.91 1.07 18.58
CA VAL A 341 -3.57 1.02 17.16
C VAL A 341 -2.08 1.16 16.94
N LEU A 342 -1.51 0.26 16.15
CA LEU A 342 -0.33 0.54 15.37
C LEU A 342 -0.82 0.98 13.98
N SER A 343 -0.75 2.27 13.71
CA SER A 343 -0.97 2.84 12.39
C SER A 343 0.29 2.62 11.59
N SER A 344 0.31 1.52 10.84
CA SER A 344 1.50 1.17 10.10
C SER A 344 1.59 2.04 8.85
N ASP A 345 2.77 2.59 8.67
CA ASP A 345 3.17 3.39 7.51
C ASP A 345 4.69 3.43 7.49
N VAL A 346 5.30 3.41 6.31
CA VAL A 346 6.74 3.41 6.16
C VAL A 346 7.39 4.64 6.80
N SER A 347 8.63 4.50 7.21
CA SER A 347 9.42 5.62 7.74
C SER A 347 10.63 5.88 6.85
N ALA A 348 10.95 7.16 6.59
CA ALA A 348 12.09 7.52 5.77
C ALA A 348 13.40 7.05 6.43
N ALA A 349 14.10 6.13 5.78
CA ALA A 349 15.40 5.67 6.22
C ALA A 349 16.47 6.74 6.02
N PHE A 350 17.44 6.80 6.94
CA PHE A 350 18.61 7.68 6.77
C PHE A 350 19.39 7.29 5.52
N ASP A 351 19.42 8.18 4.53
CA ASP A 351 20.20 8.00 3.32
C ASP A 351 21.53 8.74 3.44
N PRO A 352 22.69 8.05 3.40
CA PRO A 352 23.99 8.66 3.48
C PRO A 352 24.32 9.59 2.30
N ASN A 353 23.61 9.49 1.17
CA ASN A 353 23.74 10.41 0.04
C ASN A 353 23.04 11.76 0.28
N TYR A 354 22.09 11.82 1.23
CA TYR A 354 21.28 13.00 1.52
C TYR A 354 21.27 13.36 3.03
N PRO A 355 22.44 13.43 3.69
CA PRO A 355 22.49 13.64 5.15
C PRO A 355 22.02 15.03 5.59
N SER A 356 21.91 15.98 4.67
CA SER A 356 21.53 17.36 4.98
C SER A 356 20.08 17.51 5.46
N VAL A 357 19.18 16.63 5.01
CA VAL A 357 17.75 16.66 5.36
C VAL A 357 17.39 15.76 6.54
N MET A 358 18.35 15.03 7.11
CA MET A 358 18.17 14.05 8.18
C MET A 358 18.81 14.51 9.51
N GLU A 359 18.18 14.16 10.65
CA GLU A 359 18.76 14.30 11.98
C GLU A 359 19.18 12.93 12.51
N LYS A 360 20.50 12.69 12.66
CA LYS A 360 21.06 11.36 12.91
C LYS A 360 20.55 10.64 14.16
N LYS A 361 20.23 11.36 15.24
CA LYS A 361 19.78 10.72 16.49
C LYS A 361 18.32 10.23 16.41
N ASN A 362 17.50 10.91 15.59
CA ASN A 362 16.08 10.66 15.49
C ASN A 362 15.63 10.19 14.10
N SER A 363 16.54 9.69 13.29
CA SER A 363 16.21 9.07 12.00
C SER A 363 16.06 7.56 12.13
N ALA A 364 15.28 6.96 11.23
CA ALA A 364 15.22 5.51 11.05
C ALA A 364 16.45 5.01 10.29
N TYR A 365 16.90 3.80 10.59
CA TYR A 365 18.04 3.17 9.95
C TYR A 365 17.70 1.75 9.51
N PHE A 366 18.23 1.32 8.38
CA PHE A 366 18.18 -0.07 7.96
C PHE A 366 18.88 -0.99 8.97
N GLY A 367 18.29 -2.17 9.16
CA GLY A 367 18.82 -3.17 10.06
C GLY A 367 18.64 -2.85 11.55
N LYS A 368 17.70 -1.97 11.89
CA LYS A 368 17.39 -1.62 13.29
C LYS A 368 15.99 -2.04 13.73
N GLY A 369 15.27 -2.75 12.87
CA GLY A 369 13.94 -3.27 13.14
C GLY A 369 12.81 -2.29 12.95
N LEU A 370 11.67 -2.61 13.57
CA LEU A 370 10.43 -1.84 13.53
C LEU A 370 10.64 -0.38 13.96
N VAL A 371 10.07 0.58 13.25
CA VAL A 371 10.13 2.00 13.59
C VAL A 371 8.86 2.42 14.31
N PHE A 372 8.98 3.18 15.38
CA PHE A 372 7.90 3.94 15.98
C PHE A 372 8.12 5.43 15.76
N ASN A 373 7.19 6.09 15.09
CA ASN A 373 7.14 7.53 14.94
C ASN A 373 6.09 8.08 15.92
N LYS A 374 6.55 8.75 16.96
CA LYS A 374 5.65 9.34 17.96
C LYS A 374 4.70 10.36 17.32
N TYR A 375 5.17 11.03 16.27
CA TYR A 375 4.46 11.97 15.39
C TYR A 375 5.14 12.00 14.03
N THR A 376 4.37 12.35 12.99
CA THR A 376 4.85 12.41 11.59
C THR A 376 4.65 13.78 10.95
N GLY A 377 3.84 14.66 11.55
CA GLY A 377 3.45 15.95 10.99
C GLY A 377 4.59 16.91 10.68
N ALA A 378 4.39 17.74 9.66
CA ALA A 378 5.34 18.75 9.22
C ALA A 378 5.38 19.96 10.15
N ARG A 379 6.51 20.68 10.14
CA ARG A 379 6.74 21.93 10.88
C ARG A 379 6.43 21.76 12.38
N GLY A 380 5.47 22.49 12.95
CA GLY A 380 5.07 22.36 14.36
C GLY A 380 4.19 21.14 14.66
N LYS A 381 4.45 19.96 14.09
CA LYS A 381 3.66 18.71 14.22
C LYS A 381 2.23 18.83 13.66
N SER A 382 2.03 19.69 12.69
CA SER A 382 0.72 19.95 12.13
C SER A 382 0.19 18.76 11.36
N GLY A 383 -1.10 18.42 11.55
CA GLY A 383 -1.79 17.38 10.80
C GLY A 383 -1.36 15.95 11.13
N SER A 384 -0.83 15.71 12.34
CA SER A 384 -0.46 14.36 12.78
C SER A 384 -1.00 14.01 14.17
N ASN A 385 -1.03 12.72 14.46
CA ASN A 385 -1.16 12.23 15.83
C ASN A 385 0.16 12.48 16.60
N ASP A 386 0.09 12.73 17.90
CA ASP A 386 1.24 12.74 18.85
C ASP A 386 0.96 11.71 19.93
N ALA A 387 1.56 10.53 19.84
CA ALA A 387 1.24 9.39 20.69
C ALA A 387 1.52 9.68 22.16
N ASN A 388 0.61 9.22 23.03
CA ASN A 388 0.72 9.38 24.48
C ASN A 388 1.91 8.64 25.08
N ALA A 389 2.59 9.25 26.04
CA ALA A 389 3.78 8.69 26.67
C ALA A 389 3.53 7.31 27.32
N GLU A 390 2.37 7.14 27.95
CA GLU A 390 1.95 5.89 28.59
C GLU A 390 1.80 4.77 27.57
N TYR A 391 1.23 5.07 26.41
CA TYR A 391 1.09 4.10 25.33
C TYR A 391 2.44 3.73 24.71
N VAL A 392 3.30 4.71 24.47
CA VAL A 392 4.68 4.45 24.01
C VAL A 392 5.45 3.58 25.00
N ALA A 393 5.32 3.83 26.31
CA ALA A 393 5.97 3.03 27.34
C ALA A 393 5.48 1.57 27.32
N ARG A 394 4.18 1.34 27.15
CA ARG A 394 3.59 0.00 27.02
C ARG A 394 4.13 -0.72 25.78
N LEU A 395 4.17 -0.09 24.63
CA LEU A 395 4.70 -0.67 23.41
C LEU A 395 6.18 -1.07 23.55
N ARG A 396 7.00 -0.20 24.16
CA ARG A 396 8.39 -0.53 24.43
C ARG A 396 8.50 -1.79 25.28
N ASN A 397 7.68 -1.92 26.32
CA ASN A 397 7.68 -3.13 27.15
C ASN A 397 7.27 -4.39 26.38
N ILE A 398 6.28 -4.29 25.49
CA ILE A 398 5.83 -5.40 24.63
C ILE A 398 6.99 -5.85 23.72
N MET A 399 7.64 -4.90 23.04
CA MET A 399 8.74 -5.20 22.12
C MET A 399 9.95 -5.79 22.83
N ASP A 400 10.34 -5.22 23.99
CA ASP A 400 11.45 -5.73 24.80
C ASP A 400 11.16 -7.14 25.33
N THR A 401 9.92 -7.41 25.77
CA THR A 401 9.50 -8.74 26.27
C THR A 401 9.51 -9.79 25.17
N ALA A 402 9.11 -9.42 23.96
CA ALA A 402 9.09 -10.30 22.80
C ALA A 402 10.45 -10.41 22.07
N ASP A 403 11.48 -9.76 22.59
CA ASP A 403 12.80 -9.64 21.93
C ASP A 403 12.68 -9.18 20.46
N VAL A 404 11.86 -8.15 20.22
CA VAL A 404 11.74 -7.50 18.92
C VAL A 404 12.68 -6.31 18.84
N SER A 405 13.47 -6.23 17.77
CA SER A 405 14.29 -5.06 17.51
C SER A 405 13.40 -3.92 17.03
N PHE A 406 13.48 -2.78 17.70
CA PHE A 406 12.76 -1.58 17.31
C PHE A 406 13.58 -0.31 17.49
N GLN A 407 13.15 0.75 16.86
CA GLN A 407 13.74 2.07 16.93
C GLN A 407 12.67 3.15 16.94
N THR A 408 13.05 4.36 17.34
CA THR A 408 12.19 5.54 17.25
C THR A 408 12.78 6.50 16.23
N ALA A 409 11.93 7.18 15.46
CA ALA A 409 12.36 8.12 14.45
C ALA A 409 11.38 9.30 14.28
N GLU A 410 11.86 10.33 13.62
CA GLU A 410 11.09 11.41 13.03
C GLU A 410 11.29 11.39 11.51
N LEU A 411 10.37 11.96 10.76
CA LEU A 411 10.42 12.01 9.31
C LEU A 411 11.26 13.25 8.85
N GLY A 412 12.58 13.07 8.85
CA GLY A 412 13.52 14.13 8.49
C GLY A 412 13.80 15.15 9.60
N LYS A 413 14.53 16.23 9.25
CA LYS A 413 14.74 17.37 10.15
C LYS A 413 13.49 18.22 10.31
N VAL A 414 13.38 18.90 11.45
CA VAL A 414 12.39 19.97 11.64
C VAL A 414 12.49 20.98 10.50
N ASP A 415 11.34 21.36 9.94
CA ASP A 415 11.13 22.22 8.77
C ASP A 415 11.49 21.62 7.39
N GLU A 416 12.12 20.45 7.34
CA GLU A 416 12.49 19.78 6.09
C GLU A 416 11.52 18.63 5.72
N GLY A 417 11.05 17.88 6.71
CA GLY A 417 10.22 16.70 6.53
C GLY A 417 8.91 16.76 7.28
N GLY A 418 8.11 15.73 7.07
CA GLY A 418 6.81 15.48 7.69
C GLY A 418 5.74 15.17 6.67
N GLY A 419 4.81 14.30 7.05
CA GLY A 419 3.66 13.90 6.24
C GLY A 419 2.49 13.50 7.12
N GLY A 420 1.28 13.49 6.56
CA GLY A 420 0.11 12.90 7.19
C GLY A 420 0.14 11.38 7.01
N THR A 421 -0.53 10.66 7.89
CA THR A 421 -0.77 9.22 7.83
C THR A 421 -2.21 8.97 8.26
N ILE A 422 -2.69 7.73 8.19
CA ILE A 422 -4.03 7.40 8.70
C ILE A 422 -4.15 7.52 10.24
N ALA A 423 -3.05 7.68 10.96
CA ALA A 423 -3.03 7.74 12.43
C ALA A 423 -3.94 8.81 13.02
N TYR A 424 -3.94 10.03 12.46
CA TYR A 424 -4.78 11.11 12.98
C TYR A 424 -6.28 10.83 12.80
N ILE A 425 -6.66 10.08 11.76
CA ILE A 425 -8.06 9.72 11.49
C ILE A 425 -8.55 8.73 12.55
N LEU A 426 -7.75 7.71 12.87
CA LEU A 426 -8.04 6.76 13.94
C LEU A 426 -8.04 7.44 15.31
N ALA A 427 -7.16 8.41 15.54
CA ALA A 427 -7.12 9.19 16.77
C ALA A 427 -8.40 10.04 17.01
N ASN A 428 -9.12 10.42 15.94
CA ASN A 428 -10.41 11.11 16.06
C ASN A 428 -11.50 10.28 16.76
N TYR A 429 -11.31 8.96 16.89
CA TYR A 429 -12.16 8.06 17.68
C TYR A 429 -11.71 7.93 19.15
N ASP A 430 -10.82 8.80 19.63
CA ASP A 430 -10.19 8.74 20.97
C ASP A 430 -9.33 7.49 21.20
N MET A 431 -8.91 6.78 20.15
CA MET A 431 -8.03 5.61 20.25
C MET A 431 -6.61 5.98 20.71
N ASN A 432 -5.90 5.06 21.34
CA ASN A 432 -4.46 5.17 21.51
C ASN A 432 -3.76 4.75 20.22
N VAL A 433 -3.14 5.69 19.52
CA VAL A 433 -2.53 5.48 18.19
C VAL A 433 -1.07 5.90 18.22
N ILE A 434 -0.23 5.14 17.51
CA ILE A 434 1.14 5.52 17.15
C ILE A 434 1.42 5.08 15.71
N ASP A 435 2.21 5.87 15.00
CA ASP A 435 2.74 5.46 13.70
C ASP A 435 3.85 4.44 13.89
N SER A 436 3.79 3.33 13.14
CA SER A 436 4.68 2.19 13.29
C SER A 436 4.91 1.52 11.94
N GLY A 437 6.15 1.41 11.48
CA GLY A 437 6.40 0.82 10.17
C GLY A 437 7.82 0.38 9.91
N VAL A 438 8.13 0.22 8.64
CA VAL A 438 9.43 -0.28 8.14
C VAL A 438 10.22 0.87 7.54
N PRO A 439 11.54 0.96 7.79
CA PRO A 439 12.38 1.96 7.12
C PRO A 439 12.42 1.71 5.61
N VAL A 440 12.23 2.75 4.80
CA VAL A 440 12.29 2.68 3.34
C VAL A 440 13.22 3.74 2.78
N LEU A 441 13.95 3.40 1.71
CA LEU A 441 14.67 4.35 0.86
C LEU A 441 13.90 4.53 -0.45
N ASN A 442 14.05 5.71 -1.05
CA ASN A 442 13.38 6.08 -2.30
C ASN A 442 11.84 6.13 -2.19
N MET A 443 11.30 6.43 -1.01
CA MET A 443 9.84 6.56 -0.80
C MET A 443 9.19 7.33 -1.96
N HIS A 444 8.05 6.86 -2.47
CA HIS A 444 7.31 7.39 -3.63
C HIS A 444 8.02 7.32 -5.00
N ALA A 445 9.20 6.69 -5.08
CA ALA A 445 9.82 6.44 -6.37
C ALA A 445 9.25 5.16 -7.03
N PRO A 446 9.39 5.00 -8.36
CA PRO A 446 9.00 3.77 -9.03
C PRO A 446 9.65 2.49 -8.47
N TRP A 447 10.82 2.65 -7.86
CA TRP A 447 11.56 1.56 -7.21
C TRP A 447 12.07 2.01 -5.84
N GLU A 448 11.50 1.41 -4.82
CA GLU A 448 11.82 1.63 -3.41
C GLU A 448 12.66 0.49 -2.86
N ILE A 449 13.30 0.68 -1.72
CA ILE A 449 14.21 -0.31 -1.12
C ILE A 449 13.89 -0.47 0.37
N ILE A 450 13.80 -1.73 0.81
CA ILE A 450 13.66 -2.08 2.24
C ILE A 450 14.68 -3.11 2.67
N SER A 451 14.92 -3.21 3.97
CA SER A 451 15.74 -4.28 4.56
C SER A 451 14.89 -5.47 4.98
N LYS A 452 15.31 -6.68 4.61
CA LYS A 452 14.59 -7.94 4.94
C LYS A 452 14.47 -8.17 6.45
N VAL A 453 15.47 -7.78 7.22
CA VAL A 453 15.42 -7.95 8.68
C VAL A 453 14.42 -6.99 9.32
N ASP A 454 14.28 -5.77 8.82
CA ASP A 454 13.33 -4.79 9.36
C ASP A 454 11.88 -5.23 9.09
N LEU A 455 11.61 -5.75 7.89
CA LEU A 455 10.34 -6.39 7.55
C LEU A 455 10.01 -7.56 8.49
N TYR A 456 10.99 -8.42 8.79
CA TYR A 456 10.76 -9.57 9.66
C TYR A 456 10.59 -9.18 11.14
N GLU A 457 11.33 -8.17 11.62
CA GLU A 457 11.13 -7.61 12.96
C GLU A 457 9.77 -6.90 13.09
N ALA A 458 9.28 -6.25 12.03
CA ALA A 458 7.92 -5.69 11.99
C ALA A 458 6.87 -6.79 12.14
N PHE A 459 6.98 -7.88 11.38
CA PHE A 459 6.10 -9.04 11.51
C PHE A 459 6.08 -9.61 12.95
N ARG A 460 7.24 -9.79 13.57
CA ARG A 460 7.35 -10.25 14.96
C ARG A 460 6.73 -9.26 15.95
N GLY A 461 6.96 -7.96 15.72
CA GLY A 461 6.40 -6.89 16.54
C GLY A 461 4.88 -6.81 16.46
N TYR A 462 4.32 -7.01 15.27
CA TYR A 462 2.87 -7.02 15.07
C TYR A 462 2.20 -8.21 15.75
N ILE A 463 2.80 -9.40 15.70
CA ILE A 463 2.32 -10.57 16.48
C ILE A 463 2.35 -10.26 17.99
N ALA A 464 3.45 -9.71 18.49
CA ALA A 464 3.58 -9.37 19.90
C ALA A 464 2.54 -8.34 20.34
N PHE A 465 2.29 -7.32 19.51
CA PHE A 465 1.28 -6.31 19.76
C PHE A 465 -0.13 -6.91 19.82
N LEU A 466 -0.52 -7.74 18.85
CA LEU A 466 -1.85 -8.36 18.85
C LEU A 466 -2.10 -9.23 20.08
N LYS A 467 -1.06 -9.85 20.63
CA LYS A 467 -1.17 -10.74 21.81
C LYS A 467 -1.14 -10.01 23.15
N GLU A 468 -0.39 -8.91 23.27
CA GLU A 468 -0.02 -8.33 24.57
C GLU A 468 -0.50 -6.88 24.80
N ALA A 469 -1.08 -6.21 23.78
CA ALA A 469 -1.46 -4.79 23.86
C ALA A 469 -2.74 -4.51 24.64
#